data_f419d7df37fb8f8cc8de58bd15f9a2dc
#
_entry.id   f419d7df37fb8f8cc8de58bd15f9a2dc
#
_cell.length_a   1.000
_cell.length_b   1.000
_cell.length_c   1.000
_cell.angle_alpha   90.00
_cell.angle_beta   90.00
_cell.angle_gamma   90.00
#
_symmetry.space_group_name_H-M   'P 1'
#
loop_
_entity.id
_entity.type
_entity.pdbx_description
1 polymer ?
#
loop_
_entity_poly.entity_id
_entity_poly.type
_entity_poly.pdbx_seq_one_letter_code
_entity_poly.pdbx_strand_id
1 'polypeptide(L)'
;MINNTVLEFERNEAGSNEGLGDPGVETFSNTPYYSAAKESGQNSKDAMSKGPVKMAFLLHKIKAEQLPLHDSLLETVNHCLNRKDVTENCDSKEKDFFTNAKMILNRAEIPVLEISDSNTTGLVGPAIDGKPFYSLLKGAGISDKPSITSNGSFGIGKDASFAISDLRTVLYSTLYKDASTGIESFLAQGKVKLASHIDSQGVARKRTAWWGYSGFQAIDKHLDVPCWMKRSEIGTSVFSIGFREEELWQHRMAAALLTTFFIAIVDKEMEFNVDNTISITAETISKYFEDPEIAAAAVESGSKEEFEFSKSLYKCYISSDSVDYEKDISASGVGSIGKFQIRVLKQKGLPKRVGFVRNGIFITDNLKNFNHPFRVFPRYSDFIALVSPLN
;
A
#
# COMPACT_ATOMS: atom_id res chain seq x y z
N MET A 1 -23.00 17.55 9.82
CA MET A 1 -23.05 16.06 9.83
C MET A 1 -23.49 15.63 8.44
N ILE A 2 -22.81 14.68 7.84
CA ILE A 2 -23.16 14.12 6.53
C ILE A 2 -24.26 13.10 6.79
N ASN A 3 -25.52 13.50 6.63
CA ASN A 3 -26.69 12.79 7.16
C ASN A 3 -27.10 11.53 6.40
N ASN A 4 -26.37 11.13 5.32
CA ASN A 4 -26.81 10.04 4.46
C ASN A 4 -25.86 8.82 4.43
N THR A 5 -24.82 8.81 5.26
CA THR A 5 -23.84 7.72 5.27
C THR A 5 -23.89 6.92 6.56
N VAL A 6 -23.68 5.62 6.45
CA VAL A 6 -23.75 4.66 7.57
C VAL A 6 -22.54 3.72 7.53
N LEU A 7 -22.20 3.16 8.68
CA LEU A 7 -21.29 2.02 8.81
C LEU A 7 -22.13 0.76 8.99
N GLU A 8 -22.08 -0.17 8.04
CA GLU A 8 -22.89 -1.38 8.07
C GLU A 8 -22.02 -2.64 8.14
N PHE A 9 -22.33 -3.52 9.09
CA PHE A 9 -21.77 -4.86 9.20
C PHE A 9 -22.73 -5.89 8.62
N GLU A 10 -22.21 -6.89 7.89
CA GLU A 10 -23.04 -8.01 7.46
C GLU A 10 -23.60 -8.78 8.66
N ARG A 11 -24.82 -9.31 8.52
CA ARG A 11 -25.39 -10.23 9.50
C ARG A 11 -24.62 -11.55 9.52
N ASN A 12 -24.39 -12.07 10.70
CA ASN A 12 -23.73 -13.34 10.91
C ASN A 12 -24.76 -14.45 11.18
N GLU A 13 -25.53 -14.79 10.17
CA GLU A 13 -26.60 -15.78 10.28
C GLU A 13 -26.07 -17.21 10.51
N ALA A 14 -24.86 -17.49 10.00
CA ALA A 14 -24.22 -18.81 10.17
C ALA A 14 -23.58 -18.98 11.55
N GLY A 15 -23.52 -17.94 12.40
CA GLY A 15 -22.92 -17.99 13.71
C GLY A 15 -21.40 -18.24 13.72
N SER A 16 -20.70 -17.89 12.63
CA SER A 16 -19.23 -18.02 12.57
C SER A 16 -18.59 -17.03 13.56
N ASN A 17 -17.58 -17.48 14.28
CA ASN A 17 -16.81 -16.64 15.19
C ASN A 17 -15.49 -16.23 14.52
N GLU A 18 -15.41 -14.95 14.12
CA GLU A 18 -14.25 -14.38 13.43
C GLU A 18 -13.57 -13.37 14.34
N GLY A 19 -12.31 -13.62 14.68
CA GLY A 19 -11.46 -12.71 15.44
C GLY A 19 -10.73 -11.69 14.55
N LEU A 20 -9.78 -10.96 15.15
CA LEU A 20 -8.91 -10.00 14.44
C LEU A 20 -7.93 -10.67 13.46
N GLY A 21 -7.63 -11.95 13.60
CA GLY A 21 -6.69 -12.66 12.76
C GLY A 21 -7.08 -12.59 11.28
N ASP A 22 -6.37 -11.76 10.51
CA ASP A 22 -6.57 -11.58 9.06
C ASP A 22 -5.23 -11.83 8.35
N PRO A 23 -5.09 -12.97 7.63
CA PRO A 23 -3.84 -13.34 6.98
C PRO A 23 -3.31 -12.26 6.02
N GLY A 24 -4.21 -11.51 5.35
CA GLY A 24 -3.82 -10.40 4.48
C GLY A 24 -3.18 -9.26 5.27
N VAL A 25 -3.77 -8.86 6.38
CA VAL A 25 -3.22 -7.78 7.24
C VAL A 25 -1.97 -8.24 7.97
N GLU A 26 -1.97 -9.46 8.51
CA GLU A 26 -0.83 -10.01 9.27
C GLU A 26 0.44 -10.15 8.40
N THR A 27 0.29 -10.42 7.11
CA THR A 27 1.41 -10.47 6.16
C THR A 27 2.22 -9.17 6.15
N PHE A 28 1.59 -8.03 6.39
CA PHE A 28 2.20 -6.70 6.32
C PHE A 28 2.48 -6.07 7.70
N SER A 29 2.07 -6.71 8.78
CA SER A 29 2.13 -6.14 10.14
C SER A 29 3.55 -5.89 10.65
N ASN A 30 4.53 -6.68 10.19
CA ASN A 30 5.95 -6.54 10.60
C ASN A 30 6.68 -5.40 9.88
N THR A 31 6.20 -4.98 8.70
CA THR A 31 6.81 -3.91 7.89
C THR A 31 5.74 -2.96 7.33
N PRO A 32 4.92 -2.34 8.19
CA PRO A 32 3.70 -1.65 7.74
C PRO A 32 4.00 -0.45 6.82
N TYR A 33 5.03 0.34 7.12
CA TYR A 33 5.43 1.50 6.29
C TYR A 33 5.95 1.06 4.93
N TYR A 34 6.87 0.07 4.92
CA TYR A 34 7.43 -0.49 3.69
C TYR A 34 6.33 -1.07 2.81
N SER A 35 5.43 -1.84 3.41
CA SER A 35 4.35 -2.50 2.69
C SER A 35 3.34 -1.49 2.13
N ALA A 36 2.93 -0.49 2.91
CA ALA A 36 2.02 0.56 2.46
C ALA A 36 2.62 1.37 1.31
N ALA A 37 3.90 1.78 1.41
CA ALA A 37 4.60 2.51 0.36
C ALA A 37 4.71 1.69 -0.93
N LYS A 38 5.17 0.44 -0.82
CA LYS A 38 5.38 -0.46 -1.96
C LYS A 38 4.10 -0.79 -2.69
N GLU A 39 3.09 -1.28 -1.96
CA GLU A 39 1.84 -1.73 -2.57
C GLU A 39 1.04 -0.56 -3.19
N SER A 40 0.98 0.58 -2.49
CA SER A 40 0.34 1.77 -3.04
C SER A 40 1.08 2.28 -4.28
N GLY A 41 2.42 2.38 -4.22
CA GLY A 41 3.23 2.81 -5.35
C GLY A 41 3.10 1.90 -6.57
N GLN A 42 3.07 0.57 -6.37
CA GLN A 42 2.86 -0.39 -7.46
C GLN A 42 1.49 -0.22 -8.10
N ASN A 43 0.43 -0.07 -7.29
CA ASN A 43 -0.93 0.11 -7.81
C ASN A 43 -1.06 1.42 -8.59
N SER A 44 -0.49 2.52 -8.09
CA SER A 44 -0.51 3.81 -8.78
C SER A 44 0.30 3.79 -10.07
N LYS A 45 1.46 3.13 -10.09
CA LYS A 45 2.26 2.95 -11.30
C LYS A 45 1.54 2.12 -12.36
N ASP A 46 0.90 1.02 -11.96
CA ASP A 46 0.09 0.18 -12.85
C ASP A 46 -1.11 0.95 -13.46
N ALA A 47 -1.58 1.99 -12.76
CA ALA A 47 -2.68 2.85 -13.20
C ALA A 47 -2.21 4.13 -13.93
N MET A 48 -0.92 4.28 -14.25
CA MET A 48 -0.37 5.46 -14.91
C MET A 48 -1.10 5.77 -16.21
N SER A 49 -1.52 7.03 -16.37
CA SER A 49 -2.23 7.51 -17.57
C SER A 49 -1.42 8.51 -18.39
N LYS A 50 -0.60 9.34 -17.72
CA LYS A 50 0.25 10.35 -18.36
C LYS A 50 1.37 10.77 -17.42
N GLY A 51 2.48 11.31 -17.96
CA GLY A 51 3.57 11.99 -17.23
C GLY A 51 4.00 11.22 -15.99
N PRO A 52 4.78 11.78 -15.08
CA PRO A 52 5.07 11.07 -13.86
C PRO A 52 3.80 10.90 -13.01
N VAL A 53 3.59 9.69 -12.51
CA VAL A 53 2.63 9.47 -11.42
C VAL A 53 3.11 10.26 -10.22
N LYS A 54 2.28 11.15 -9.70
CA LYS A 54 2.58 11.92 -8.49
C LYS A 54 1.86 11.29 -7.32
N MET A 55 2.62 10.92 -6.30
CA MET A 55 2.06 10.36 -5.07
C MET A 55 2.37 11.24 -3.88
N ALA A 56 1.39 11.39 -3.01
CA ALA A 56 1.55 12.08 -1.73
C ALA A 56 1.15 11.17 -0.56
N PHE A 57 1.93 11.22 0.50
CA PHE A 57 1.69 10.56 1.79
C PHE A 57 1.56 11.67 2.82
N LEU A 58 0.34 11.99 3.25
CA LEU A 58 0.06 13.15 4.08
C LEU A 58 -0.57 12.74 5.40
N LEU A 59 -0.06 13.25 6.50
CA LEU A 59 -0.67 13.05 7.81
C LEU A 59 -1.70 14.14 8.08
N HIS A 60 -2.94 13.71 8.31
CA HIS A 60 -4.03 14.56 8.78
C HIS A 60 -4.33 14.29 10.26
N LYS A 61 -4.61 15.32 11.01
CA LYS A 61 -5.18 15.25 12.35
C LYS A 61 -6.66 15.65 12.23
N ILE A 62 -7.53 14.65 12.14
CA ILE A 62 -8.96 14.84 11.91
C ILE A 62 -9.68 14.88 13.27
N LYS A 63 -10.45 15.94 13.52
CA LYS A 63 -11.30 16.01 14.72
C LYS A 63 -12.27 14.84 14.73
N ALA A 64 -12.45 14.21 15.90
CA ALA A 64 -13.31 13.05 16.06
C ALA A 64 -14.72 13.29 15.47
N GLU A 65 -15.30 14.47 15.71
CA GLU A 65 -16.62 14.91 15.17
C GLU A 65 -16.68 15.03 13.64
N GLN A 66 -15.53 15.13 12.96
CA GLN A 66 -15.40 15.21 11.51
C GLN A 66 -15.14 13.85 10.84
N LEU A 67 -14.95 12.80 11.64
CA LEU A 67 -14.81 11.44 11.12
C LEU A 67 -16.21 10.81 10.99
N PRO A 68 -16.72 10.57 9.77
CA PRO A 68 -18.14 10.29 9.53
C PRO A 68 -18.63 8.96 10.11
N LEU A 69 -17.72 8.06 10.43
CA LEU A 69 -18.03 6.74 11.02
C LEU A 69 -17.63 6.63 12.51
N HIS A 70 -17.22 7.74 13.13
CA HIS A 70 -16.63 7.77 14.46
C HIS A 70 -17.50 7.08 15.52
N ASP A 71 -18.74 7.51 15.69
CA ASP A 71 -19.61 7.03 16.76
C ASP A 71 -19.96 5.55 16.59
N SER A 72 -20.28 5.14 15.34
CA SER A 72 -20.57 3.74 15.03
C SER A 72 -19.34 2.84 15.20
N LEU A 73 -18.14 3.35 14.88
CA LEU A 73 -16.90 2.61 15.08
C LEU A 73 -16.57 2.45 16.58
N LEU A 74 -16.74 3.53 17.37
CA LEU A 74 -16.54 3.49 18.81
C LEU A 74 -17.53 2.55 19.50
N GLU A 75 -18.80 2.57 19.10
CA GLU A 75 -19.83 1.63 19.58
C GLU A 75 -19.42 0.19 19.26
N THR A 76 -19.01 -0.09 18.03
CA THR A 76 -18.54 -1.43 17.62
C THR A 76 -17.32 -1.89 18.41
N VAL A 77 -16.33 -1.02 18.61
CA VAL A 77 -15.14 -1.34 19.43
C VAL A 77 -15.55 -1.70 20.85
N ASN A 78 -16.53 -0.99 21.45
CA ASN A 78 -17.06 -1.34 22.77
C ASN A 78 -17.76 -2.71 22.77
N HIS A 79 -18.55 -3.04 21.74
CA HIS A 79 -19.17 -4.36 21.61
C HIS A 79 -18.11 -5.48 21.50
N CYS A 80 -17.05 -5.26 20.73
CA CYS A 80 -15.95 -6.21 20.61
C CYS A 80 -15.19 -6.41 21.93
N LEU A 81 -14.97 -5.34 22.72
CA LEU A 81 -14.36 -5.41 24.04
C LEU A 81 -15.20 -6.19 25.05
N ASN A 82 -16.52 -6.11 24.93
CA ASN A 82 -17.47 -6.76 25.85
C ASN A 82 -17.76 -8.24 25.48
N ARG A 83 -17.12 -8.76 24.41
CA ARG A 83 -17.25 -10.17 24.07
C ARG A 83 -16.72 -11.05 25.21
N LYS A 84 -17.41 -12.17 25.47
CA LYS A 84 -17.07 -13.08 26.56
C LYS A 84 -15.63 -13.62 26.46
N ASP A 85 -15.23 -14.03 25.27
CA ASP A 85 -13.88 -14.55 25.00
C ASP A 85 -12.77 -13.50 25.19
N VAL A 86 -13.07 -12.21 24.98
CA VAL A 86 -12.14 -11.09 25.21
C VAL A 86 -12.10 -10.71 26.68
N THR A 87 -13.25 -10.71 27.38
CA THR A 87 -13.32 -10.34 28.80
C THR A 87 -12.72 -11.40 29.71
N GLU A 88 -12.86 -12.69 29.38
CA GLU A 88 -12.33 -13.81 30.18
C GLU A 88 -10.84 -14.07 29.95
N ASN A 89 -10.26 -13.60 28.83
CA ASN A 89 -8.85 -13.75 28.52
C ASN A 89 -8.08 -12.42 28.70
N CYS A 90 -7.45 -12.24 29.86
CA CYS A 90 -6.75 -11.01 30.22
C CYS A 90 -5.54 -10.67 29.32
N ASP A 91 -4.88 -11.67 28.72
CA ASP A 91 -3.66 -11.52 27.93
C ASP A 91 -3.89 -11.66 26.43
N SER A 92 -5.11 -11.41 25.96
CA SER A 92 -5.41 -11.57 24.53
C SER A 92 -4.97 -10.36 23.70
N LYS A 93 -4.30 -10.62 22.58
CA LYS A 93 -3.94 -9.59 21.58
C LYS A 93 -5.17 -8.80 21.09
N GLU A 94 -6.34 -9.41 21.10
CA GLU A 94 -7.59 -8.74 20.73
C GLU A 94 -8.00 -7.70 21.78
N LYS A 95 -7.84 -8.00 23.05
CA LYS A 95 -8.13 -7.06 24.13
C LYS A 95 -7.25 -5.83 24.05
N ASP A 96 -5.93 -6.05 23.82
CA ASP A 96 -4.97 -4.96 23.69
C ASP A 96 -5.31 -4.09 22.49
N PHE A 97 -5.63 -4.70 21.34
CA PHE A 97 -6.03 -3.99 20.15
C PHE A 97 -7.29 -3.13 20.39
N PHE A 98 -8.38 -3.72 20.91
CA PHE A 98 -9.63 -2.98 21.11
C PHE A 98 -9.50 -1.92 22.20
N THR A 99 -8.67 -2.15 23.24
CA THR A 99 -8.37 -1.14 24.24
C THR A 99 -7.63 0.05 23.62
N ASN A 100 -6.62 -0.20 22.81
CA ASN A 100 -5.90 0.86 22.07
C ASN A 100 -6.83 1.57 21.08
N ALA A 101 -7.64 0.84 20.32
CA ALA A 101 -8.62 1.41 19.40
C ALA A 101 -9.60 2.35 20.11
N LYS A 102 -10.11 1.95 21.29
CA LYS A 102 -10.95 2.79 22.11
C LYS A 102 -10.22 4.05 22.59
N MET A 103 -8.96 3.93 23.00
CA MET A 103 -8.16 5.10 23.39
C MET A 103 -7.97 6.07 22.23
N ILE A 104 -7.68 5.59 21.01
CA ILE A 104 -7.52 6.42 19.82
C ILE A 104 -8.83 7.14 19.50
N LEU A 105 -9.97 6.43 19.48
CA LEU A 105 -11.28 7.00 19.16
C LEU A 105 -11.76 8.02 20.20
N ASN A 106 -11.27 7.98 21.43
CA ASN A 106 -11.57 8.99 22.46
C ASN A 106 -10.63 10.22 22.44
N ARG A 107 -9.68 10.31 21.50
CA ARG A 107 -8.86 11.52 21.32
C ARG A 107 -9.69 12.62 20.66
N ALA A 108 -9.32 13.87 20.92
CA ALA A 108 -9.92 15.02 20.24
C ALA A 108 -9.63 15.00 18.73
N GLU A 109 -8.45 14.50 18.34
CA GLU A 109 -8.01 14.36 16.96
C GLU A 109 -7.49 12.94 16.70
N ILE A 110 -7.89 12.39 15.57
CA ILE A 110 -7.52 11.06 15.13
C ILE A 110 -6.51 11.19 13.97
N PRO A 111 -5.33 10.54 14.06
CA PRO A 111 -4.35 10.56 12.98
C PRO A 111 -4.87 9.75 11.79
N VAL A 112 -4.76 10.31 10.59
CA VAL A 112 -5.17 9.69 9.33
C VAL A 112 -4.04 9.86 8.32
N LEU A 113 -3.50 8.76 7.82
CA LEU A 113 -2.57 8.81 6.69
C LEU A 113 -3.38 8.79 5.39
N GLU A 114 -3.26 9.86 4.61
CA GLU A 114 -3.70 9.88 3.22
C GLU A 114 -2.55 9.43 2.32
N ILE A 115 -2.81 8.44 1.47
CA ILE A 115 -1.95 8.06 0.35
C ILE A 115 -2.73 8.38 -0.91
N SER A 116 -2.32 9.40 -1.65
CA SER A 116 -3.01 9.86 -2.85
C SER A 116 -2.12 9.82 -4.08
N ASP A 117 -2.74 9.59 -5.23
CA ASP A 117 -2.07 9.66 -6.53
C ASP A 117 -2.77 10.64 -7.48
N SER A 118 -2.04 11.09 -8.48
CA SER A 118 -2.55 11.78 -9.66
C SER A 118 -1.72 11.41 -10.89
N ASN A 119 -2.18 11.82 -12.08
CA ASN A 119 -1.68 11.34 -13.37
C ASN A 119 -1.92 9.83 -13.60
N THR A 120 -2.89 9.27 -12.91
CA THR A 120 -3.38 7.89 -13.04
C THR A 120 -4.78 7.87 -13.66
N THR A 121 -5.32 6.68 -13.92
CA THR A 121 -6.71 6.52 -14.35
C THR A 121 -7.71 6.72 -13.22
N GLY A 122 -7.23 6.78 -11.97
CA GLY A 122 -8.04 6.59 -10.78
C GLY A 122 -8.58 5.15 -10.66
N LEU A 123 -9.25 4.88 -9.57
CA LEU A 123 -9.90 3.60 -9.32
C LEU A 123 -11.27 3.58 -10.01
N VAL A 124 -11.29 3.06 -11.23
CA VAL A 124 -12.42 3.16 -12.15
C VAL A 124 -13.65 2.41 -11.63
N GLY A 125 -14.81 3.10 -11.67
CA GLY A 125 -16.14 2.56 -11.36
C GLY A 125 -16.94 2.13 -12.60
N PRO A 126 -18.26 1.97 -12.44
CA PRO A 126 -19.04 2.10 -11.20
C PRO A 126 -18.76 1.02 -10.15
N ALA A 127 -19.34 1.16 -8.95
CA ALA A 127 -19.16 0.23 -7.82
C ALA A 127 -19.94 -1.07 -7.99
N ILE A 128 -19.74 -1.79 -9.09
CA ILE A 128 -20.38 -3.06 -9.44
C ILE A 128 -19.32 -4.12 -9.75
N ASP A 129 -19.71 -5.39 -9.68
CA ASP A 129 -18.83 -6.52 -9.95
C ASP A 129 -18.13 -6.41 -11.33
N GLY A 130 -16.88 -6.87 -11.40
CA GLY A 130 -16.01 -6.75 -12.57
C GLY A 130 -15.42 -5.36 -12.82
N LYS A 131 -15.58 -4.41 -11.89
CA LYS A 131 -14.95 -3.08 -11.98
C LYS A 131 -13.87 -2.90 -10.93
N PRO A 132 -12.77 -2.16 -11.23
CA PRO A 132 -11.64 -1.99 -10.33
C PRO A 132 -12.01 -1.49 -8.93
N PHE A 133 -12.93 -0.51 -8.81
CA PHE A 133 -13.39 -0.01 -7.53
C PHE A 133 -14.04 -1.10 -6.67
N TYR A 134 -14.94 -1.88 -7.27
CA TYR A 134 -15.60 -2.99 -6.58
C TYR A 134 -14.62 -4.08 -6.18
N SER A 135 -13.74 -4.49 -7.09
CA SER A 135 -12.75 -5.55 -6.86
C SER A 135 -11.78 -5.20 -5.73
N LEU A 136 -11.36 -3.92 -5.62
CA LEU A 136 -10.52 -3.48 -4.51
C LEU A 136 -11.23 -3.63 -3.16
N LEU A 137 -12.46 -3.16 -3.05
CA LEU A 137 -13.20 -3.11 -1.79
C LEU A 137 -13.86 -4.45 -1.42
N LYS A 138 -14.55 -5.08 -2.37
CA LYS A 138 -15.41 -6.24 -2.13
C LYS A 138 -14.83 -7.55 -2.68
N GLY A 139 -13.90 -7.52 -3.63
CA GLY A 139 -13.24 -8.72 -4.13
C GLY A 139 -12.37 -9.37 -3.04
N ALA A 140 -12.44 -10.68 -2.89
CA ALA A 140 -11.57 -11.46 -2.02
C ALA A 140 -10.93 -12.59 -2.84
N GLY A 141 -9.58 -12.62 -2.89
CA GLY A 141 -8.86 -13.66 -3.65
C GLY A 141 -9.02 -13.59 -5.17
N ILE A 142 -9.60 -12.49 -5.69
CA ILE A 142 -9.80 -12.25 -7.12
C ILE A 142 -8.82 -11.16 -7.57
N SER A 143 -8.10 -11.40 -8.66
CA SER A 143 -7.24 -10.43 -9.34
C SER A 143 -7.81 -10.18 -10.73
N ASP A 144 -8.44 -9.01 -10.91
CA ASP A 144 -9.02 -8.58 -12.22
C ASP A 144 -7.99 -7.85 -13.08
N LYS A 145 -6.69 -8.05 -12.86
CA LYS A 145 -5.67 -7.37 -13.66
C LYS A 145 -5.54 -8.03 -15.05
N PRO A 146 -5.80 -7.28 -16.15
CA PRO A 146 -5.88 -7.84 -17.50
C PRO A 146 -4.53 -8.18 -18.14
N SER A 147 -3.40 -7.98 -17.46
CA SER A 147 -2.08 -8.22 -18.07
C SER A 147 -1.20 -9.12 -17.21
N ILE A 148 -0.48 -10.02 -17.90
CA ILE A 148 0.62 -10.85 -17.35
C ILE A 148 1.76 -9.99 -16.77
N THR A 149 1.79 -8.69 -17.11
CA THR A 149 2.80 -7.72 -16.70
C THR A 149 2.47 -6.96 -15.42
N SER A 150 1.25 -7.08 -14.86
CA SER A 150 0.88 -6.39 -13.62
C SER A 150 1.64 -6.97 -12.41
N ASN A 151 2.19 -6.09 -11.56
CA ASN A 151 3.05 -6.47 -10.42
C ASN A 151 2.29 -6.99 -9.19
N GLY A 152 0.96 -6.90 -9.16
CA GLY A 152 0.13 -7.32 -8.02
C GLY A 152 -0.23 -8.79 -8.04
N SER A 153 0.18 -9.56 -7.03
CA SER A 153 -0.19 -10.95 -6.84
C SER A 153 -1.42 -11.10 -5.93
N PHE A 154 -2.43 -11.83 -6.38
CA PHE A 154 -3.55 -12.35 -5.57
C PHE A 154 -4.41 -11.36 -4.77
N GLY A 155 -4.36 -10.04 -5.04
CA GLY A 155 -5.20 -9.06 -4.36
C GLY A 155 -4.92 -8.88 -2.86
N ILE A 156 -3.78 -9.36 -2.35
CA ILE A 156 -3.36 -9.23 -0.95
C ILE A 156 -2.83 -7.82 -0.65
N GLY A 157 -2.18 -7.17 -1.63
CA GLY A 157 -1.53 -5.86 -1.44
C GLY A 157 -2.44 -4.75 -0.90
N LYS A 158 -3.76 -4.83 -1.17
CA LYS A 158 -4.75 -3.90 -0.62
C LYS A 158 -4.82 -3.90 0.93
N ASP A 159 -4.36 -4.97 1.57
CA ASP A 159 -4.40 -5.11 3.02
C ASP A 159 -3.24 -4.38 3.74
N ALA A 160 -2.23 -3.91 2.99
CA ALA A 160 -1.15 -3.09 3.53
C ALA A 160 -1.65 -1.80 4.20
N SER A 161 -2.69 -1.15 3.64
CA SER A 161 -3.29 0.05 4.24
C SER A 161 -4.02 -0.22 5.55
N PHE A 162 -4.48 -1.46 5.79
CA PHE A 162 -5.05 -1.87 7.08
C PHE A 162 -3.97 -2.19 8.11
N ALA A 163 -2.81 -2.69 7.68
CA ALA A 163 -1.70 -3.02 8.57
C ALA A 163 -1.08 -1.78 9.25
N ILE A 164 -1.18 -0.61 8.61
CA ILE A 164 -0.68 0.67 9.13
C ILE A 164 -1.75 1.44 9.93
N SER A 165 -2.97 0.91 10.03
CA SER A 165 -4.10 1.48 10.76
C SER A 165 -4.32 0.73 12.08
N ASP A 166 -4.17 1.40 13.21
CA ASP A 166 -4.47 0.85 14.54
C ASP A 166 -5.99 0.73 14.83
N LEU A 167 -6.82 1.18 13.86
CA LEU A 167 -8.27 0.98 13.85
C LEU A 167 -8.73 -0.03 12.80
N ARG A 168 -7.81 -0.61 12.01
CA ARG A 168 -8.11 -1.49 10.87
C ARG A 168 -9.25 -0.97 10.00
N THR A 169 -9.22 0.35 9.78
CA THR A 169 -10.25 1.10 9.06
C THR A 169 -9.59 1.90 7.94
N VAL A 170 -10.05 1.67 6.71
CA VAL A 170 -9.52 2.35 5.52
C VAL A 170 -10.68 2.92 4.72
N LEU A 171 -10.59 4.22 4.38
CA LEU A 171 -11.54 4.88 3.49
C LEU A 171 -10.86 5.12 2.14
N TYR A 172 -11.66 5.13 1.10
CA TYR A 172 -11.21 5.33 -0.27
C TYR A 172 -12.03 6.43 -0.92
N SER A 173 -11.38 7.29 -1.68
CA SER A 173 -12.06 8.17 -2.63
C SER A 173 -11.32 8.16 -3.97
N THR A 174 -12.05 8.26 -5.05
CA THR A 174 -11.50 8.29 -6.41
C THR A 174 -12.27 9.26 -7.29
N LEU A 175 -11.54 9.97 -8.14
CA LEU A 175 -12.08 10.67 -9.28
C LEU A 175 -11.53 9.98 -10.53
N TYR A 176 -12.39 9.57 -11.45
CA TYR A 176 -12.01 8.84 -12.66
C TYR A 176 -12.83 9.32 -13.84
N LYS A 177 -12.33 9.10 -15.05
CA LYS A 177 -13.08 9.37 -16.27
C LYS A 177 -13.77 8.08 -16.70
N ASP A 178 -15.10 8.11 -16.75
CA ASP A 178 -15.88 6.98 -17.24
C ASP A 178 -15.63 6.77 -18.75
N ALA A 179 -15.20 5.57 -19.12
CA ALA A 179 -14.81 5.29 -20.50
C ALA A 179 -16.01 5.30 -21.49
N SER A 180 -17.24 5.07 -21.01
CA SER A 180 -18.43 5.03 -21.85
C SER A 180 -19.03 6.41 -22.10
N THR A 181 -18.96 7.29 -21.10
CA THR A 181 -19.57 8.63 -21.17
C THR A 181 -18.54 9.75 -21.37
N GLY A 182 -17.26 9.49 -21.06
CA GLY A 182 -16.21 10.51 -21.07
C GLY A 182 -16.31 11.53 -19.92
N ILE A 183 -17.25 11.35 -18.98
CA ILE A 183 -17.53 12.26 -17.87
C ILE A 183 -16.68 11.87 -16.65
N GLU A 184 -16.18 12.88 -15.93
CA GLU A 184 -15.54 12.64 -14.63
C GLU A 184 -16.57 12.23 -13.59
N SER A 185 -16.30 11.13 -12.90
CA SER A 185 -17.18 10.52 -11.92
C SER A 185 -16.42 10.30 -10.61
N PHE A 186 -17.11 10.51 -9.51
CA PHE A 186 -16.59 10.35 -8.15
C PHE A 186 -17.16 9.10 -7.50
N LEU A 187 -16.33 8.39 -6.73
CA LEU A 187 -16.77 7.34 -5.82
C LEU A 187 -15.98 7.42 -4.52
N ALA A 188 -16.67 7.10 -3.41
CA ALA A 188 -16.03 6.89 -2.12
C ALA A 188 -16.70 5.73 -1.37
N GLN A 189 -15.94 4.99 -0.59
CA GLN A 189 -16.44 3.96 0.32
C GLN A 189 -15.37 3.65 1.37
N GLY A 190 -15.78 3.21 2.56
CA GLY A 190 -14.89 2.72 3.59
C GLY A 190 -15.01 1.21 3.78
N LYS A 191 -13.95 0.61 4.30
CA LYS A 191 -13.93 -0.78 4.75
C LYS A 191 -13.29 -0.87 6.13
N VAL A 192 -13.93 -1.65 7.00
CA VAL A 192 -13.50 -1.90 8.38
C VAL A 192 -13.32 -3.40 8.56
N LYS A 193 -12.25 -3.81 9.25
CA LYS A 193 -11.94 -5.21 9.55
C LYS A 193 -11.70 -5.37 11.06
N LEU A 194 -12.73 -5.70 11.83
CA LEU A 194 -12.64 -5.90 13.28
C LEU A 194 -12.82 -7.38 13.66
N ALA A 195 -13.81 -7.67 14.48
CA ALA A 195 -14.17 -9.02 14.88
C ALA A 195 -15.70 -9.20 14.85
N SER A 196 -16.17 -10.44 14.78
CA SER A 196 -17.59 -10.73 14.97
C SER A 196 -18.05 -10.30 16.35
N HIS A 197 -19.23 -9.69 16.42
CA HIS A 197 -19.79 -9.15 17.68
C HIS A 197 -21.30 -9.20 17.67
N ILE A 198 -21.91 -8.92 18.81
CA ILE A 198 -23.35 -8.67 18.94
C ILE A 198 -23.52 -7.15 19.01
N ASP A 199 -24.36 -6.59 18.15
CA ASP A 199 -24.64 -5.14 18.16
C ASP A 199 -25.63 -4.74 19.26
N SER A 200 -25.90 -3.43 19.38
CA SER A 200 -26.84 -2.88 20.36
C SER A 200 -28.28 -3.38 20.22
N GLN A 201 -28.64 -3.95 19.08
CA GLN A 201 -29.96 -4.54 18.80
C GLN A 201 -30.00 -6.05 19.08
N GLY A 202 -28.91 -6.64 19.59
CA GLY A 202 -28.78 -8.07 19.81
C GLY A 202 -28.54 -8.89 18.53
N VAL A 203 -28.21 -8.26 17.41
CA VAL A 203 -27.96 -8.93 16.15
C VAL A 203 -26.49 -9.32 16.02
N ALA A 204 -26.22 -10.60 15.68
CA ALA A 204 -24.88 -11.06 15.40
C ALA A 204 -24.36 -10.47 14.08
N ARG A 205 -23.15 -9.89 14.14
CA ARG A 205 -22.47 -9.24 13.03
C ARG A 205 -21.16 -9.95 12.68
N LYS A 206 -20.82 -9.98 11.38
CA LYS A 206 -19.51 -10.43 10.91
C LYS A 206 -18.42 -9.39 11.20
N ARG A 207 -17.17 -9.78 11.03
CA ARG A 207 -15.99 -8.93 11.30
C ARG A 207 -15.80 -7.74 10.34
N THR A 208 -16.38 -7.79 9.14
CA THR A 208 -16.18 -6.80 8.07
C THR A 208 -17.39 -5.89 7.95
N ALA A 209 -17.12 -4.59 7.83
CA ALA A 209 -18.11 -3.57 7.54
C ALA A 209 -17.69 -2.66 6.39
N TRP A 210 -18.67 -1.98 5.84
CA TRP A 210 -18.48 -0.92 4.84
C TRP A 210 -19.16 0.38 5.31
N TRP A 211 -18.42 1.48 5.13
CA TRP A 211 -18.99 2.81 5.27
C TRP A 211 -19.40 3.33 3.90
N GLY A 212 -20.60 3.87 3.77
CA GLY A 212 -21.14 4.40 2.52
C GLY A 212 -22.63 4.71 2.66
N TYR A 213 -23.37 4.67 1.54
CA TYR A 213 -24.83 4.70 1.61
C TYR A 213 -25.37 3.37 2.13
N SER A 214 -26.60 3.41 2.67
CA SER A 214 -27.30 2.22 3.18
C SER A 214 -27.38 1.11 2.14
N GLY A 215 -27.29 -0.16 2.59
CA GLY A 215 -27.24 -1.34 1.73
C GLY A 215 -25.86 -1.58 1.12
N PHE A 216 -24.81 -1.19 1.83
CA PHE A 216 -23.40 -1.40 1.44
C PHE A 216 -23.02 -0.70 0.11
N GLN A 217 -23.67 0.41 -0.20
CA GLN A 217 -23.47 1.12 -1.47
C GLN A 217 -22.36 2.17 -1.34
N ALA A 218 -21.60 2.37 -2.44
CA ALA A 218 -20.62 3.43 -2.54
C ALA A 218 -21.29 4.81 -2.64
N ILE A 219 -20.60 5.83 -2.15
CA ILE A 219 -20.99 7.23 -2.25
C ILE A 219 -20.54 7.75 -3.62
N ASP A 220 -21.45 8.31 -4.38
CA ASP A 220 -21.21 8.86 -5.72
C ASP A 220 -21.28 10.40 -5.79
N LYS A 221 -21.49 11.06 -4.64
CA LYS A 221 -21.60 12.52 -4.56
C LYS A 221 -20.52 13.12 -3.68
N HIS A 222 -19.76 14.08 -4.21
CA HIS A 222 -18.79 14.86 -3.46
C HIS A 222 -19.35 15.56 -2.21
N LEU A 223 -20.64 15.89 -2.22
CA LEU A 223 -21.27 16.58 -1.09
C LEU A 223 -21.49 15.67 0.12
N ASP A 224 -21.52 14.37 -0.11
CA ASP A 224 -21.83 13.36 0.92
C ASP A 224 -20.56 12.77 1.56
N VAL A 225 -19.37 13.34 1.27
CA VAL A 225 -18.12 13.01 1.94
C VAL A 225 -17.51 14.24 2.64
N PRO A 226 -16.69 14.06 3.69
CA PRO A 226 -15.96 15.14 4.33
C PRO A 226 -15.07 15.89 3.35
N CYS A 227 -14.80 17.18 3.63
CA CYS A 227 -13.96 18.00 2.73
C CYS A 227 -12.57 17.39 2.50
N TRP A 228 -11.99 16.76 3.53
CA TRP A 228 -10.67 16.15 3.45
C TRP A 228 -10.62 14.87 2.60
N MET A 229 -11.77 14.29 2.22
CA MET A 229 -11.86 13.15 1.30
C MET A 229 -12.15 13.56 -0.15
N LYS A 230 -12.44 14.83 -0.41
CA LYS A 230 -12.80 15.31 -1.76
C LYS A 230 -11.57 15.35 -2.66
N ARG A 231 -11.77 15.00 -3.92
CA ARG A 231 -10.74 15.07 -4.95
C ARG A 231 -11.09 16.10 -6.02
N SER A 232 -10.08 16.84 -6.47
CA SER A 232 -10.18 17.81 -7.58
C SER A 232 -9.46 17.33 -8.84
N GLU A 233 -8.66 16.23 -8.75
CA GLU A 233 -7.91 15.66 -9.85
C GLU A 233 -8.20 14.17 -9.99
N ILE A 234 -8.13 13.67 -11.23
CA ILE A 234 -8.25 12.23 -11.50
C ILE A 234 -7.14 11.47 -10.77
N GLY A 235 -7.55 10.43 -10.07
CA GLY A 235 -6.68 9.59 -9.24
C GLY A 235 -7.43 9.01 -8.05
N THR A 236 -6.69 8.41 -7.12
CA THR A 236 -7.23 7.73 -5.94
C THR A 236 -6.59 8.29 -4.67
N SER A 237 -7.38 8.40 -3.60
CA SER A 237 -6.89 8.62 -2.23
C SER A 237 -7.33 7.45 -1.35
N VAL A 238 -6.40 6.93 -0.57
CA VAL A 238 -6.57 5.87 0.43
C VAL A 238 -6.26 6.49 1.79
N PHE A 239 -7.19 6.38 2.72
CA PHE A 239 -7.09 6.99 4.06
C PHE A 239 -7.04 5.89 5.12
N SER A 240 -5.89 5.68 5.72
CA SER A 240 -5.71 4.75 6.85
C SER A 240 -6.07 5.47 8.15
N ILE A 241 -7.24 5.17 8.70
CA ILE A 241 -7.80 5.83 9.89
C ILE A 241 -7.15 5.25 11.16
N GLY A 242 -6.76 6.11 12.10
CA GLY A 242 -5.95 5.70 13.25
C GLY A 242 -4.55 5.29 12.80
N PHE A 243 -3.94 6.11 11.95
CA PHE A 243 -2.58 5.86 11.47
C PHE A 243 -1.60 5.64 12.62
N ARG A 244 -0.81 4.58 12.51
CA ARG A 244 0.27 4.30 13.45
C ARG A 244 1.40 5.28 13.20
N GLU A 245 1.33 6.42 13.90
CA GLU A 245 2.31 7.48 13.81
C GLU A 245 3.48 7.17 14.76
N GLU A 246 4.53 6.53 14.23
CA GLU A 246 5.77 6.30 14.94
C GLU A 246 6.78 7.40 14.65
N GLU A 247 7.81 7.51 15.48
CA GLU A 247 8.91 8.45 15.24
C GLU A 247 9.57 8.19 13.88
N LEU A 248 9.92 9.27 13.18
CA LEU A 248 10.53 9.24 11.84
C LEU A 248 9.72 8.49 10.78
N TRP A 249 8.40 8.39 10.91
CA TRP A 249 7.56 7.69 9.93
C TRP A 249 7.75 8.19 8.50
N GLN A 250 7.99 9.50 8.31
CA GLN A 250 8.28 10.08 7.00
C GLN A 250 9.54 9.49 6.39
N HIS A 251 10.60 9.35 7.18
CA HIS A 251 11.89 8.80 6.74
C HIS A 251 11.78 7.28 6.48
N ARG A 252 11.01 6.55 7.28
CA ARG A 252 10.70 5.12 7.04
C ARG A 252 9.97 4.92 5.72
N MET A 253 8.98 5.80 5.44
CA MET A 253 8.25 5.80 4.18
C MET A 253 9.19 6.12 3.00
N ALA A 254 10.00 7.18 3.13
CA ALA A 254 10.97 7.58 2.12
C ALA A 254 12.00 6.45 1.81
N ALA A 255 12.53 5.78 2.85
CA ALA A 255 13.43 4.64 2.67
C ALA A 255 12.79 3.52 1.84
N ALA A 256 11.51 3.21 2.11
CA ALA A 256 10.77 2.21 1.35
C ALA A 256 10.56 2.59 -0.12
N LEU A 257 10.21 3.87 -0.38
CA LEU A 257 10.01 4.41 -1.72
C LEU A 257 11.31 4.40 -2.54
N LEU A 258 12.41 4.86 -1.94
CA LEU A 258 13.74 4.82 -2.56
C LEU A 258 14.17 3.39 -2.87
N THR A 259 13.99 2.47 -1.92
CA THR A 259 14.36 1.06 -2.09
C THR A 259 13.60 0.42 -3.27
N THR A 260 12.34 0.76 -3.43
CA THR A 260 11.45 0.07 -4.37
C THR A 260 11.42 0.71 -5.76
N PHE A 261 11.41 2.06 -5.84
CA PHE A 261 11.05 2.80 -7.05
C PHE A 261 12.19 3.61 -7.68
N PHE A 262 13.45 3.42 -7.26
CA PHE A 262 14.57 4.26 -7.70
C PHE A 262 14.68 4.38 -9.23
N ILE A 263 14.40 3.32 -9.99
CA ILE A 263 14.43 3.37 -11.46
C ILE A 263 13.28 4.22 -11.99
N ALA A 264 12.04 3.95 -11.54
CA ALA A 264 10.88 4.72 -11.98
C ALA A 264 11.00 6.23 -11.64
N ILE A 265 11.71 6.56 -10.54
CA ILE A 265 12.01 7.95 -10.18
C ILE A 265 13.03 8.54 -11.15
N VAL A 266 14.15 7.86 -11.43
CA VAL A 266 15.19 8.31 -12.35
C VAL A 266 14.64 8.51 -13.76
N ASP A 267 13.77 7.59 -14.20
CA ASP A 267 13.12 7.62 -15.51
C ASP A 267 11.98 8.64 -15.61
N LYS A 268 11.72 9.40 -14.53
CA LYS A 268 10.64 10.40 -14.44
C LYS A 268 9.25 9.82 -14.66
N GLU A 269 9.06 8.57 -14.24
CA GLU A 269 7.76 7.91 -14.26
C GLU A 269 7.00 8.08 -12.95
N MET A 270 7.73 8.33 -11.84
CA MET A 270 7.13 8.54 -10.51
C MET A 270 7.82 9.67 -9.75
N GLU A 271 7.01 10.41 -9.00
CA GLU A 271 7.43 11.44 -8.03
C GLU A 271 6.68 11.21 -6.71
N PHE A 272 7.35 11.43 -5.60
CA PHE A 272 6.78 11.21 -4.27
C PHE A 272 6.93 12.44 -3.38
N ASN A 273 5.88 12.75 -2.64
CA ASN A 273 5.86 13.75 -1.57
C ASN A 273 5.48 13.04 -0.25
N VAL A 274 6.30 13.16 0.76
CA VAL A 274 5.99 12.62 2.09
C VAL A 274 5.86 13.79 3.05
N ASP A 275 4.66 14.02 3.53
CA ASP A 275 4.25 15.01 4.53
C ASP A 275 4.74 16.44 4.24
N ASN A 276 4.84 16.79 2.96
CA ASN A 276 5.37 18.08 2.47
C ASN A 276 6.80 18.41 2.94
N THR A 277 7.52 17.45 3.52
CA THR A 277 8.89 17.61 4.03
C THR A 277 9.92 16.93 3.16
N ILE A 278 9.57 15.77 2.56
CA ILE A 278 10.45 14.97 1.71
C ILE A 278 9.83 14.90 0.31
N SER A 279 10.51 15.49 -0.68
CA SER A 279 10.10 15.45 -2.09
C SER A 279 11.12 14.69 -2.91
N ILE A 280 10.75 13.46 -3.33
CA ILE A 280 11.63 12.53 -4.05
C ILE A 280 11.28 12.59 -5.54
N THR A 281 12.21 13.12 -6.34
CA THR A 281 12.14 13.26 -7.80
C THR A 281 13.44 12.78 -8.43
N ALA A 282 13.53 12.74 -9.75
CA ALA A 282 14.76 12.42 -10.46
C ALA A 282 15.93 13.35 -10.08
N GLU A 283 15.64 14.60 -9.74
CA GLU A 283 16.62 15.62 -9.35
C GLU A 283 17.06 15.50 -7.90
N THR A 284 16.22 14.97 -7.01
CA THR A 284 16.46 14.94 -5.56
C THR A 284 16.85 13.56 -5.02
N ILE A 285 16.61 12.49 -5.76
CA ILE A 285 16.81 11.09 -5.31
C ILE A 285 18.23 10.84 -4.77
N SER A 286 19.25 11.40 -5.43
CA SER A 286 20.65 11.23 -4.98
C SER A 286 20.86 11.79 -3.58
N LYS A 287 20.29 12.96 -3.27
CA LYS A 287 20.34 13.58 -1.93
C LYS A 287 19.74 12.66 -0.87
N TYR A 288 18.58 12.07 -1.15
CA TYR A 288 17.89 11.25 -0.18
C TYR A 288 18.50 9.85 0.03
N PHE A 289 19.21 9.30 -0.95
CA PHE A 289 20.03 8.11 -0.73
C PHE A 289 21.25 8.36 0.16
N GLU A 290 21.71 9.61 0.27
CA GLU A 290 22.82 10.02 1.15
C GLU A 290 22.34 10.64 2.48
N ASP A 291 21.04 10.70 2.70
CA ASP A 291 20.44 11.29 3.91
C ASP A 291 20.63 10.35 5.13
N PRO A 292 21.29 10.81 6.21
CA PRO A 292 21.57 9.97 7.36
C PRO A 292 20.32 9.60 8.16
N GLU A 293 19.27 10.44 8.16
CA GLU A 293 18.02 10.16 8.88
C GLU A 293 17.20 9.08 8.16
N ILE A 294 17.18 9.10 6.82
CA ILE A 294 16.57 8.03 6.02
C ILE A 294 17.34 6.70 6.22
N ALA A 295 18.67 6.75 6.20
CA ALA A 295 19.49 5.57 6.46
C ALA A 295 19.27 5.01 7.87
N ALA A 296 19.16 5.86 8.90
CA ALA A 296 18.83 5.47 10.26
C ALA A 296 17.43 4.83 10.34
N ALA A 297 16.43 5.45 9.71
CA ALA A 297 15.07 4.92 9.67
C ALA A 297 14.98 3.55 8.97
N ALA A 298 15.80 3.30 7.94
CA ALA A 298 15.93 1.98 7.33
C ALA A 298 16.50 0.95 8.29
N VAL A 299 17.48 1.32 9.12
CA VAL A 299 18.03 0.44 10.16
C VAL A 299 16.96 0.08 11.20
N GLU A 300 16.24 1.07 11.72
CA GLU A 300 15.19 0.87 12.72
C GLU A 300 14.02 0.03 12.20
N SER A 301 13.73 0.15 10.91
CA SER A 301 12.70 -0.66 10.23
C SER A 301 13.19 -2.08 9.86
N GLY A 302 14.42 -2.45 10.19
CA GLY A 302 15.00 -3.75 9.83
C GLY A 302 15.30 -3.93 8.34
N SER A 303 15.28 -2.85 7.54
CA SER A 303 15.44 -2.87 6.08
C SER A 303 16.78 -2.29 5.59
N LYS A 304 17.78 -2.19 6.50
CA LYS A 304 19.09 -1.64 6.19
C LYS A 304 19.77 -2.29 4.98
N GLU A 305 19.76 -3.61 4.95
CA GLU A 305 20.46 -4.35 3.90
C GLU A 305 19.81 -4.10 2.51
N GLU A 306 18.50 -4.08 2.46
CA GLU A 306 17.74 -3.79 1.24
C GLU A 306 17.95 -2.34 0.76
N PHE A 307 17.98 -1.39 1.70
CA PHE A 307 18.22 0.03 1.39
C PHE A 307 19.62 0.26 0.81
N GLU A 308 20.67 -0.26 1.46
CA GLU A 308 22.07 -0.14 0.99
C GLU A 308 22.27 -0.86 -0.36
N PHE A 309 21.58 -1.99 -0.53
CA PHE A 309 21.61 -2.70 -1.79
C PHE A 309 20.96 -1.90 -2.92
N SER A 310 19.78 -1.33 -2.68
CA SER A 310 19.09 -0.47 -3.65
C SER A 310 19.88 0.79 -3.97
N LYS A 311 20.56 1.39 -2.98
CA LYS A 311 21.52 2.48 -3.20
C LYS A 311 22.66 2.08 -4.15
N SER A 312 23.16 0.85 -4.02
CA SER A 312 24.19 0.31 -4.90
C SER A 312 23.64 0.04 -6.32
N LEU A 313 22.40 -0.46 -6.42
CA LEU A 313 21.71 -0.64 -7.71
C LEU A 313 21.43 0.70 -8.40
N TYR A 314 21.02 1.72 -7.64
CA TYR A 314 20.85 3.08 -8.14
C TYR A 314 22.15 3.61 -8.75
N LYS A 315 23.29 3.46 -8.05
CA LYS A 315 24.62 3.83 -8.59
C LYS A 315 24.92 3.09 -9.89
N CYS A 316 24.64 1.80 -9.97
CA CYS A 316 24.78 1.02 -11.20
C CYS A 316 23.89 1.57 -12.31
N TYR A 317 22.66 1.95 -11.99
CA TYR A 317 21.69 2.42 -12.98
C TYR A 317 22.11 3.73 -13.63
N ILE A 318 22.61 4.70 -12.85
CA ILE A 318 22.96 6.04 -13.35
C ILE A 318 24.41 6.17 -13.85
N SER A 319 25.31 5.23 -13.54
CA SER A 319 26.74 5.34 -13.84
C SER A 319 27.01 5.20 -15.34
N SER A 320 27.82 6.11 -15.89
CA SER A 320 28.38 6.00 -17.23
C SER A 320 29.39 4.86 -17.39
N ASP A 321 29.97 4.38 -16.27
CA ASP A 321 30.95 3.28 -16.27
C ASP A 321 30.26 1.90 -16.27
N SER A 322 28.93 1.88 -16.20
CA SER A 322 28.16 0.65 -16.30
C SER A 322 28.14 0.13 -17.74
N VAL A 323 28.22 -1.19 -17.89
CA VAL A 323 28.20 -1.85 -19.19
C VAL A 323 26.88 -2.62 -19.32
N ASP A 324 26.22 -2.42 -20.45
CA ASP A 324 24.97 -3.10 -20.77
C ASP A 324 25.20 -4.34 -21.64
N TYR A 325 24.49 -5.40 -21.32
CA TYR A 325 24.43 -6.64 -22.07
C TYR A 325 22.97 -7.01 -22.32
N GLU A 326 22.70 -7.54 -23.51
CA GLU A 326 21.40 -8.15 -23.81
C GLU A 326 21.54 -9.66 -23.89
N LYS A 327 20.56 -10.36 -23.34
CA LYS A 327 20.52 -11.81 -23.36
C LYS A 327 19.11 -12.30 -23.66
N ASP A 328 18.98 -13.11 -24.72
CA ASP A 328 17.77 -13.90 -24.92
C ASP A 328 17.85 -15.16 -24.05
N ILE A 329 16.85 -15.35 -23.22
CA ILE A 329 16.75 -16.51 -22.31
C ILE A 329 15.70 -17.45 -22.86
N SER A 330 16.13 -18.68 -23.11
CA SER A 330 15.25 -19.79 -23.52
C SER A 330 15.27 -20.90 -22.47
N ALA A 331 14.11 -21.51 -22.25
CA ALA A 331 13.99 -22.70 -21.41
C ALA A 331 13.74 -23.93 -22.27
N SER A 332 14.36 -25.06 -21.88
CA SER A 332 14.17 -26.34 -22.56
C SER A 332 12.68 -26.73 -22.54
N GLY A 333 12.11 -26.96 -23.73
CA GLY A 333 10.71 -27.33 -23.91
C GLY A 333 9.71 -26.18 -23.97
N VAL A 334 10.13 -24.93 -23.71
CA VAL A 334 9.24 -23.74 -23.72
C VAL A 334 9.60 -22.73 -24.82
N GLY A 335 10.83 -22.79 -25.36
CA GLY A 335 11.34 -21.80 -26.32
C GLY A 335 11.89 -20.55 -25.62
N SER A 336 11.86 -19.39 -26.31
CA SER A 336 12.31 -18.12 -25.73
C SER A 336 11.35 -17.67 -24.60
N ILE A 337 11.92 -17.35 -23.44
CA ILE A 337 11.19 -16.73 -22.32
C ILE A 337 11.14 -15.21 -22.49
N GLY A 338 12.07 -14.65 -23.26
CA GLY A 338 12.19 -13.23 -23.56
C GLY A 338 13.61 -12.71 -23.47
N LYS A 339 13.78 -11.47 -23.88
CA LYS A 339 15.05 -10.76 -23.81
C LYS A 339 15.19 -10.02 -22.50
N PHE A 340 16.41 -10.01 -21.98
CA PHE A 340 16.75 -9.32 -20.72
C PHE A 340 17.93 -8.40 -20.96
N GLN A 341 17.85 -7.21 -20.36
CA GLN A 341 18.97 -6.32 -20.20
C GLN A 341 19.68 -6.62 -18.89
N ILE A 342 21.01 -6.68 -18.93
CA ILE A 342 21.86 -6.87 -17.76
C ILE A 342 22.83 -5.70 -17.72
N ARG A 343 22.65 -4.78 -16.78
CA ARG A 343 23.53 -3.64 -16.56
C ARG A 343 24.49 -3.94 -15.43
N VAL A 344 25.81 -3.82 -15.66
CA VAL A 344 26.86 -4.21 -14.71
C VAL A 344 27.79 -3.06 -14.43
N LEU A 345 27.96 -2.73 -13.16
CA LEU A 345 29.00 -1.82 -12.68
C LEU A 345 30.07 -2.61 -11.92
N LYS A 346 31.34 -2.42 -12.31
CA LYS A 346 32.51 -2.99 -11.61
C LYS A 346 33.25 -1.88 -10.88
N GLN A 347 33.19 -1.91 -9.56
CA GLN A 347 33.88 -0.94 -8.70
C GLN A 347 34.23 -1.59 -7.36
N LYS A 348 35.42 -1.29 -6.82
CA LYS A 348 35.86 -1.78 -5.50
C LYS A 348 34.85 -1.38 -4.41
N GLY A 349 34.51 -2.33 -3.55
CA GLY A 349 33.56 -2.15 -2.45
C GLY A 349 32.09 -2.46 -2.78
N LEU A 350 31.76 -2.79 -4.03
CA LEU A 350 30.40 -3.22 -4.40
C LEU A 350 30.08 -4.64 -3.89
N PRO A 351 28.81 -4.95 -3.61
CA PRO A 351 28.42 -6.14 -2.82
C PRO A 351 28.46 -7.48 -3.55
N LYS A 352 28.90 -7.55 -4.82
CA LYS A 352 28.90 -8.79 -5.67
C LYS A 352 27.52 -9.45 -5.72
N ARG A 353 26.50 -8.68 -6.00
CA ARG A 353 25.09 -9.11 -6.00
C ARG A 353 24.39 -8.74 -7.31
N VAL A 354 23.27 -9.42 -7.56
CA VAL A 354 22.40 -9.20 -8.73
C VAL A 354 21.02 -8.82 -8.24
N GLY A 355 20.49 -7.71 -8.71
CA GLY A 355 19.12 -7.25 -8.45
C GLY A 355 18.23 -7.44 -9.67
N PHE A 356 17.01 -7.90 -9.45
CA PHE A 356 16.00 -8.04 -10.48
C PHE A 356 14.98 -6.91 -10.38
N VAL A 357 14.73 -6.28 -11.51
CA VAL A 357 13.73 -5.23 -11.67
C VAL A 357 12.70 -5.62 -12.71
N ARG A 358 11.50 -5.10 -12.56
CA ARG A 358 10.42 -5.24 -13.53
C ARG A 358 9.60 -3.96 -13.57
N ASN A 359 9.36 -3.42 -14.75
CA ASN A 359 8.61 -2.17 -14.93
C ASN A 359 9.14 -1.02 -14.06
N GLY A 360 10.46 -0.86 -13.94
CA GLY A 360 11.07 0.19 -13.13
C GLY A 360 10.96 -0.02 -11.59
N ILE A 361 10.51 -1.20 -11.15
CA ILE A 361 10.34 -1.55 -9.73
C ILE A 361 11.32 -2.64 -9.34
N PHE A 362 12.07 -2.43 -8.24
CA PHE A 362 12.91 -3.48 -7.66
C PHE A 362 12.05 -4.60 -7.09
N ILE A 363 12.34 -5.85 -7.49
CA ILE A 363 11.57 -7.02 -7.10
C ILE A 363 12.30 -7.83 -6.04
N THR A 364 13.53 -8.27 -6.31
CA THR A 364 14.29 -9.16 -5.44
C THR A 364 15.75 -9.28 -5.86
N ASP A 365 16.59 -9.67 -4.93
CA ASP A 365 17.94 -10.20 -5.18
C ASP A 365 18.03 -11.71 -4.91
N ASN A 366 16.90 -12.34 -4.61
CA ASN A 366 16.86 -13.73 -4.19
C ASN A 366 16.89 -14.70 -5.38
N LEU A 367 18.10 -15.10 -5.76
CA LEU A 367 18.31 -16.07 -6.86
C LEU A 367 17.78 -17.48 -6.57
N LYS A 368 17.43 -17.80 -5.31
CA LYS A 368 16.83 -19.12 -4.97
C LYS A 368 15.51 -19.34 -5.69
N ASN A 369 14.75 -18.29 -5.94
CA ASN A 369 13.50 -18.36 -6.71
C ASN A 369 13.71 -18.80 -8.17
N PHE A 370 14.96 -18.76 -8.65
CA PHE A 370 15.38 -19.19 -9.98
C PHE A 370 16.23 -20.47 -9.92
N ASN A 371 16.08 -21.28 -8.87
CA ASN A 371 16.87 -22.50 -8.62
C ASN A 371 18.39 -22.27 -8.55
N HIS A 372 18.82 -21.06 -8.20
CA HIS A 372 20.21 -20.70 -8.06
C HIS A 372 20.60 -20.57 -6.58
N PRO A 373 21.53 -21.39 -6.08
CA PRO A 373 21.87 -21.40 -4.65
C PRO A 373 22.69 -20.18 -4.19
N PHE A 374 23.14 -19.33 -5.12
CA PHE A 374 24.12 -18.28 -4.80
C PHE A 374 23.49 -16.91 -4.64
N ARG A 375 23.70 -16.30 -3.46
CA ARG A 375 23.54 -14.86 -3.24
C ARG A 375 24.86 -14.09 -3.45
N VAL A 376 25.98 -14.77 -3.51
CA VAL A 376 27.32 -14.17 -3.48
C VAL A 376 28.20 -14.81 -4.53
N PHE A 377 29.02 -14.02 -5.19
CA PHE A 377 29.94 -14.44 -6.24
C PHE A 377 31.40 -14.28 -5.77
N PRO A 378 31.91 -15.13 -4.86
CA PRO A 378 33.19 -14.91 -4.15
C PRO A 378 34.42 -14.90 -5.06
N ARG A 379 34.34 -15.54 -6.23
CA ARG A 379 35.45 -15.64 -7.19
C ARG A 379 35.57 -14.48 -8.15
N TYR A 380 34.63 -13.53 -8.11
CA TYR A 380 34.62 -12.37 -8.98
C TYR A 380 35.17 -11.13 -8.26
N SER A 381 35.70 -10.17 -9.04
CA SER A 381 35.94 -8.81 -8.53
C SER A 381 34.64 -8.17 -8.07
N ASP A 382 34.73 -7.11 -7.29
CA ASP A 382 33.54 -6.41 -6.79
C ASP A 382 32.70 -5.86 -7.95
N PHE A 383 31.42 -6.16 -7.93
CA PHE A 383 30.45 -5.72 -8.96
C PHE A 383 29.05 -5.62 -8.37
N ILE A 384 28.20 -4.94 -9.08
CA ILE A 384 26.75 -5.03 -8.93
C ILE A 384 26.13 -5.18 -10.32
N ALA A 385 25.08 -5.97 -10.42
CA ALA A 385 24.34 -6.15 -11.64
C ALA A 385 22.85 -5.93 -11.43
N LEU A 386 22.23 -5.29 -12.41
CA LEU A 386 20.80 -5.05 -12.49
C LEU A 386 20.25 -5.79 -13.71
N VAL A 387 19.22 -6.59 -13.51
CA VAL A 387 18.58 -7.40 -14.56
C VAL A 387 17.14 -6.95 -14.73
N SER A 388 16.76 -6.59 -15.95
CA SER A 388 15.39 -6.22 -16.31
C SER A 388 14.95 -6.93 -17.59
N PRO A 389 13.66 -7.36 -17.68
CA PRO A 389 13.13 -7.82 -18.96
C PRO A 389 13.11 -6.64 -19.95
N LEU A 390 13.43 -6.93 -21.23
CA LEU A 390 13.18 -6.04 -22.35
C LEU A 390 11.79 -6.37 -22.90
N ASN A 391 10.92 -5.37 -22.95
CA ASN A 391 9.57 -5.49 -23.51
C ASN A 391 9.58 -5.67 -25.01
#